data_41c80cfbd30a709b759048e123f4b7fb
#
_entry.id   41c80cfbd30a709b759048e123f4b7fb
#
_cell.length_a   1.000
_cell.length_b   1.000
_cell.length_c   1.000
_cell.angle_alpha   90.00
_cell.angle_beta   90.00
_cell.angle_gamma   90.00
#
_symmetry.space_group_name_H-M   'P 1'
#
loop_
_entity.id
_entity.type
_entity.pdbx_description
1 polymer ?
#
loop_
_entity_poly.entity_id
_entity_poly.type
_entity_poly.pdbx_seq_one_letter_code
_entity_poly.pdbx_strand_id
1 'polypeptide(L)'
;MRTWQPTTLALALCLAFPAAQAQSMADVLKELQTLKERVTELEGKLKAAESKPAGAQWGMTPEQAQEFARVQVKTEAMEDNVEMWGIKGLTISGYAEPAFIWNKRQNRSGFQFLNDQADGYFYDTSFIGAASIDFTKETDSGTRFKLTLTPQRGVGAAIGGGIVQEATVSIPLSDLQTRLIAGQVPDWSGYEYQQPTLNPFTTHNLLYDFTLPFAYTGVGLDITRGKWWYRAIVGNLNSTIRSADETSPMLAYRVDYSRGEFQGFGFAGMHGKVFNFATETNTTAHLFEIDAYFIRGDWTVQGQFSYGQHDKASINSALLGDDSDARWYGVSALAGHFVTPRLQLLARADYLSNKKNGGGYFQFSEPDDRNGIGPEIVGFDIDDAPIYGTQGSNRYALTLGMKYALNQNTTLKAEYRFDGANRKVFYDVDSDTYKKNNHLLGGSIVVFF
;
A
#
# COMPACT_ATOMS: atom_id res chain seq x y z
N MET A 1 9.39 37.93 -14.59
CA MET A 1 10.41 36.87 -14.68
C MET A 1 11.29 36.95 -13.44
N ARG A 2 11.09 36.11 -12.47
CA ARG A 2 12.00 35.95 -11.31
C ARG A 2 12.49 34.51 -11.32
N THR A 3 13.75 34.35 -11.65
CA THR A 3 14.47 33.09 -11.64
C THR A 3 14.65 32.59 -10.20
N TRP A 4 14.02 31.50 -9.86
CA TRP A 4 14.31 30.79 -8.61
C TRP A 4 15.63 30.06 -8.76
N GLN A 5 16.58 30.38 -7.87
CA GLN A 5 17.86 29.67 -7.82
C GLN A 5 17.74 28.42 -6.97
N PRO A 6 18.25 27.27 -7.43
CA PRO A 6 18.13 25.97 -6.73
C PRO A 6 18.99 25.86 -5.45
N THR A 7 19.72 26.88 -5.08
CA THR A 7 20.66 26.89 -3.94
C THR A 7 19.98 27.02 -2.55
N THR A 8 18.73 27.47 -2.49
CA THR A 8 18.02 27.66 -1.20
C THR A 8 17.39 26.39 -0.65
N LEU A 9 17.10 25.39 -1.48
CA LEU A 9 16.52 24.13 -1.01
C LEU A 9 17.58 23.20 -0.37
N ALA A 10 18.81 23.25 -0.88
CA ALA A 10 19.94 22.47 -0.33
C ALA A 10 20.36 22.98 1.07
N LEU A 11 20.23 24.28 1.33
CA LEU A 11 20.59 24.85 2.64
C LEU A 11 19.53 24.54 3.71
N ALA A 12 18.26 24.44 3.34
CA ALA A 12 17.18 24.09 4.25
C ALA A 12 17.24 22.62 4.71
N LEU A 13 17.72 21.73 3.83
CA LEU A 13 17.93 20.31 4.20
C LEU A 13 19.15 20.13 5.13
N CYS A 14 20.18 20.97 5.00
CA CYS A 14 21.38 20.89 5.88
C CYS A 14 21.14 21.46 7.28
N LEU A 15 20.13 22.31 7.49
CA LEU A 15 19.83 22.91 8.80
C LEU A 15 18.82 22.09 9.64
N ALA A 16 18.23 21.03 9.09
CA ALA A 16 17.32 20.14 9.79
C ALA A 16 18.01 18.93 10.47
N PHE A 17 19.34 18.89 10.49
CA PHE A 17 20.11 17.87 11.18
C PHE A 17 20.88 18.44 12.40
N PRO A 18 20.23 18.64 13.55
CA PRO A 18 20.96 18.58 14.79
C PRO A 18 20.51 17.38 15.63
N ALA A 19 21.50 16.60 16.04
CA ALA A 19 21.48 15.71 17.19
C ALA A 19 20.77 14.36 17.07
N ALA A 20 21.09 13.55 16.06
CA ALA A 20 21.16 12.10 16.22
C ALA A 20 22.64 11.72 16.47
N GLN A 21 23.26 12.33 17.46
CA GLN A 21 24.59 11.94 17.91
C GLN A 21 24.51 11.42 19.33
N ALA A 22 25.13 10.25 19.46
CA ALA A 22 25.69 9.74 20.67
C ALA A 22 24.69 9.13 21.68
N GLN A 23 24.27 7.91 21.41
CA GLN A 23 24.59 6.97 22.48
C GLN A 23 26.11 7.13 22.67
N SER A 24 26.52 7.67 23.81
CA SER A 24 27.92 8.03 23.99
C SER A 24 28.74 6.75 23.86
N MET A 25 29.93 6.84 23.26
CA MET A 25 30.90 5.74 23.24
C MET A 25 31.04 5.08 24.64
N ALA A 26 30.78 5.83 25.69
CA ALA A 26 30.72 5.38 27.07
C ALA A 26 29.51 4.46 27.35
N ASP A 27 28.35 4.73 26.78
CA ASP A 27 27.16 3.86 26.98
C ASP A 27 27.30 2.55 26.21
N VAL A 28 27.84 2.58 25.01
CA VAL A 28 28.18 1.38 24.22
C VAL A 28 29.26 0.56 24.89
N LEU A 29 30.31 1.22 25.47
CA LEU A 29 31.33 0.53 26.23
C LEU A 29 30.79 -0.08 27.52
N LYS A 30 29.83 0.55 28.18
CA LYS A 30 29.18 0.04 29.36
C LYS A 30 28.25 -1.16 29.04
N GLU A 31 27.54 -1.11 27.94
CA GLU A 31 26.75 -2.27 27.43
C GLU A 31 27.67 -3.43 27.04
N LEU A 32 28.79 -3.15 26.36
CA LEU A 32 29.79 -4.15 26.01
C LEU A 32 30.44 -4.78 27.26
N GLN A 33 30.72 -4.01 28.30
CA GLN A 33 31.21 -4.53 29.58
C GLN A 33 30.16 -5.42 30.25
N THR A 34 28.88 -4.99 30.29
CA THR A 34 27.78 -5.77 30.88
C THR A 34 27.53 -7.07 30.10
N LEU A 35 27.60 -7.03 28.79
CA LEU A 35 27.49 -8.21 27.91
C LEU A 35 28.70 -9.14 28.15
N LYS A 36 29.91 -8.62 28.27
CA LYS A 36 31.11 -9.43 28.54
C LYS A 36 31.08 -10.10 29.91
N GLU A 37 30.60 -9.40 30.93
CA GLU A 37 30.37 -9.97 32.25
C GLU A 37 29.32 -11.08 32.24
N ARG A 38 28.25 -10.87 31.50
CA ARG A 38 27.16 -11.85 31.33
C ARG A 38 27.62 -13.09 30.55
N VAL A 39 28.43 -12.91 29.50
CA VAL A 39 29.06 -14.02 28.76
C VAL A 39 30.01 -14.80 29.69
N THR A 40 30.84 -14.12 30.46
CA THR A 40 31.77 -14.79 31.41
C THR A 40 30.99 -15.54 32.50
N GLU A 41 29.89 -14.98 32.98
CA GLU A 41 29.00 -15.67 33.95
C GLU A 41 28.36 -16.92 33.35
N LEU A 42 27.88 -16.82 32.09
CA LEU A 42 27.28 -17.95 31.35
C LEU A 42 28.34 -19.03 31.05
N GLU A 43 29.56 -18.63 30.65
CA GLU A 43 30.67 -19.57 30.45
C GLU A 43 31.07 -20.26 31.75
N GLY A 44 31.04 -19.52 32.88
CA GLY A 44 31.27 -20.10 34.21
C GLY A 44 30.20 -21.10 34.61
N LYS A 45 28.94 -20.80 34.34
CA LYS A 45 27.82 -21.72 34.55
C LYS A 45 27.87 -22.94 33.63
N LEU A 46 28.31 -22.76 32.39
CA LEU A 46 28.50 -23.86 31.42
C LEU A 46 29.61 -24.80 31.88
N LYS A 47 30.80 -24.26 32.27
CA LYS A 47 31.89 -25.06 32.81
C LYS A 47 31.54 -25.79 34.11
N ALA A 48 30.75 -25.15 34.97
CA ALA A 48 30.23 -25.78 36.19
C ALA A 48 29.21 -26.89 35.92
N ALA A 49 28.48 -26.77 34.80
CA ALA A 49 27.55 -27.82 34.33
C ALA A 49 28.30 -28.99 33.67
N GLU A 50 29.37 -28.72 32.91
CA GLU A 50 30.22 -29.74 32.27
C GLU A 50 31.04 -30.54 33.27
N SER A 51 31.37 -29.97 34.45
CA SER A 51 32.12 -30.66 35.51
C SER A 51 31.27 -31.57 36.42
N LYS A 52 29.96 -31.63 36.21
CA LYS A 52 29.09 -32.57 36.94
C LYS A 52 29.15 -33.96 36.31
N PRO A 53 29.19 -35.05 37.11
CA PRO A 53 29.20 -36.41 36.56
C PRO A 53 27.96 -36.64 35.69
N ALA A 54 28.12 -37.41 34.61
CA ALA A 54 27.17 -37.67 33.54
C ALA A 54 25.79 -38.26 33.93
N GLY A 55 25.43 -38.25 35.18
CA GLY A 55 24.13 -38.73 35.68
C GLY A 55 23.17 -37.68 36.19
N ALA A 56 23.57 -36.38 36.17
CA ALA A 56 22.75 -35.29 36.71
C ALA A 56 22.66 -34.09 35.74
N GLN A 57 22.42 -34.37 34.50
CA GLN A 57 22.25 -33.31 33.49
C GLN A 57 20.85 -32.71 33.67
N TRP A 58 20.81 -31.51 34.27
CA TRP A 58 19.60 -30.64 34.32
C TRP A 58 18.33 -31.21 34.97
N GLY A 59 18.42 -32.18 35.86
CA GLY A 59 17.23 -32.81 36.47
C GLY A 59 16.38 -33.62 35.50
N MET A 60 16.91 -33.97 34.33
CA MET A 60 16.24 -34.86 33.37
C MET A 60 16.42 -36.33 33.79
N THR A 61 15.38 -37.16 33.60
CA THR A 61 15.51 -38.60 33.67
C THR A 61 16.32 -39.13 32.46
N PRO A 62 16.91 -40.33 32.53
CA PRO A 62 17.60 -40.96 31.41
C PRO A 62 16.72 -41.05 30.16
N GLU A 63 15.41 -41.30 30.30
CA GLU A 63 14.45 -41.36 29.21
C GLU A 63 14.27 -39.96 28.57
N GLN A 64 14.17 -38.91 29.40
CA GLN A 64 14.07 -37.52 28.91
C GLN A 64 15.33 -37.07 28.16
N ALA A 65 16.53 -37.47 28.67
CA ALA A 65 17.79 -37.17 27.98
C ALA A 65 17.89 -37.90 26.63
N GLN A 66 17.40 -39.15 26.54
CA GLN A 66 17.37 -39.88 25.29
C GLN A 66 16.37 -39.28 24.29
N GLU A 67 15.22 -38.85 24.79
CA GLU A 67 14.21 -38.16 23.94
C GLU A 67 14.69 -36.83 23.46
N PHE A 68 15.38 -36.04 24.29
CA PHE A 68 16.02 -34.78 23.90
C PHE A 68 17.09 -34.99 22.82
N ALA A 69 17.98 -35.99 22.99
CA ALA A 69 18.97 -36.33 21.97
C ALA A 69 18.30 -36.77 20.66
N ARG A 70 17.19 -37.50 20.70
CA ARG A 70 16.43 -37.89 19.52
C ARG A 70 15.76 -36.70 18.83
N VAL A 71 15.26 -35.75 19.60
CA VAL A 71 14.71 -34.50 19.06
C VAL A 71 15.81 -33.66 18.39
N GLN A 72 16.98 -33.54 19.05
CA GLN A 72 18.13 -32.82 18.50
C GLN A 72 18.57 -33.39 17.14
N VAL A 73 18.77 -34.71 17.06
CA VAL A 73 19.15 -35.36 15.78
C VAL A 73 18.09 -35.15 14.68
N LYS A 74 16.79 -35.19 15.07
CA LYS A 74 15.71 -34.91 14.11
C LYS A 74 15.72 -33.46 13.65
N THR A 75 15.98 -32.51 14.54
CA THR A 75 16.05 -31.10 14.21
C THR A 75 17.22 -30.82 13.28
N GLU A 76 18.41 -31.36 13.58
CA GLU A 76 19.59 -31.26 12.71
C GLU A 76 19.31 -31.86 11.32
N ALA A 77 18.72 -33.05 11.25
CA ALA A 77 18.35 -33.66 9.97
C ALA A 77 17.27 -32.87 9.20
N MET A 78 16.36 -32.19 9.89
CA MET A 78 15.39 -31.29 9.25
C MET A 78 16.07 -30.03 8.74
N GLU A 79 16.99 -29.44 9.50
CA GLU A 79 17.78 -28.28 9.08
C GLU A 79 18.62 -28.59 7.84
N ASP A 80 19.32 -29.74 7.84
CA ASP A 80 20.10 -30.22 6.70
C ASP A 80 19.23 -30.45 5.44
N ASN A 81 18.03 -31.02 5.61
CA ASN A 81 17.10 -31.20 4.50
C ASN A 81 16.57 -29.88 3.97
N VAL A 82 16.23 -28.92 4.85
CA VAL A 82 15.77 -27.58 4.50
C VAL A 82 16.86 -26.84 3.71
N GLU A 83 18.12 -26.98 4.11
CA GLU A 83 19.27 -26.40 3.42
C GLU A 83 19.52 -27.07 2.06
N MET A 84 19.50 -28.41 2.01
CA MET A 84 19.67 -29.21 0.78
C MET A 84 18.59 -28.92 -0.26
N TRP A 85 17.35 -28.69 0.16
CA TRP A 85 16.24 -28.32 -0.74
C TRP A 85 16.24 -26.84 -1.12
N GLY A 86 17.16 -26.05 -0.60
CA GLY A 86 17.28 -24.62 -0.88
C GLY A 86 16.12 -23.76 -0.34
N ILE A 87 15.32 -24.30 0.60
CA ILE A 87 14.18 -23.60 1.19
C ILE A 87 14.51 -22.88 2.51
N LYS A 88 15.75 -22.99 3.00
CA LYS A 88 16.24 -22.20 4.14
C LYS A 88 16.00 -20.71 3.89
N GLY A 89 15.35 -20.02 4.83
CA GLY A 89 14.99 -18.60 4.70
C GLY A 89 13.86 -18.32 3.67
N LEU A 90 13.16 -19.35 3.17
CA LEU A 90 11.95 -19.20 2.36
C LEU A 90 10.74 -19.09 3.30
N THR A 91 9.97 -18.03 3.12
CA THR A 91 8.66 -17.84 3.76
C THR A 91 7.60 -17.78 2.68
N ILE A 92 6.51 -18.48 2.89
CA ILE A 92 5.33 -18.43 2.02
C ILE A 92 4.17 -17.93 2.87
N SER A 93 3.50 -16.89 2.41
CA SER A 93 2.31 -16.33 3.04
C SER A 93 1.28 -15.97 1.98
N GLY A 94 0.07 -15.66 2.38
CA GLY A 94 -0.93 -15.29 1.41
C GLY A 94 -2.27 -14.95 2.05
N TYR A 95 -3.21 -14.54 1.20
CA TYR A 95 -4.58 -14.29 1.61
C TYR A 95 -5.58 -14.62 0.50
N ALA A 96 -6.84 -14.78 0.91
CA ALA A 96 -8.00 -14.81 0.03
C ALA A 96 -9.10 -13.94 0.62
N GLU A 97 -9.77 -13.14 -0.22
CA GLU A 97 -10.84 -12.23 0.18
C GLU A 97 -12.06 -12.39 -0.72
N PRO A 98 -12.87 -13.44 -0.60
CA PRO A 98 -14.18 -13.42 -1.22
C PRO A 98 -15.03 -12.29 -0.64
N ALA A 99 -15.61 -11.47 -1.50
CA ALA A 99 -16.37 -10.29 -1.14
C ALA A 99 -17.77 -10.31 -1.76
N PHE A 100 -18.70 -9.62 -1.12
CA PHE A 100 -20.03 -9.32 -1.66
C PHE A 100 -20.16 -7.81 -1.75
N ILE A 101 -20.65 -7.31 -2.91
CA ILE A 101 -20.95 -5.90 -3.12
C ILE A 101 -22.35 -5.77 -3.72
N TRP A 102 -23.11 -4.82 -3.20
CA TRP A 102 -24.30 -4.31 -3.82
C TRP A 102 -24.12 -2.82 -4.16
N ASN A 103 -24.45 -2.45 -5.40
CA ASN A 103 -24.32 -1.08 -5.90
C ASN A 103 -25.71 -0.61 -6.39
N LYS A 104 -26.23 0.44 -5.77
CA LYS A 104 -27.56 0.94 -6.05
C LYS A 104 -27.72 1.46 -7.48
N ARG A 105 -26.79 2.29 -7.96
CA ARG A 105 -26.92 2.93 -9.27
C ARG A 105 -26.75 1.97 -10.43
N GLN A 106 -25.97 0.94 -10.22
CA GLN A 106 -25.81 -0.13 -11.21
C GLN A 106 -26.90 -1.21 -11.08
N ASN A 107 -27.80 -1.08 -10.08
CA ASN A 107 -28.81 -2.09 -9.72
C ASN A 107 -28.24 -3.52 -9.75
N ARG A 108 -27.07 -3.69 -9.16
CA ARG A 108 -26.28 -4.91 -9.27
C ARG A 108 -25.77 -5.35 -7.91
N SER A 109 -25.84 -6.65 -7.67
CA SER A 109 -25.29 -7.28 -6.47
C SER A 109 -24.66 -8.62 -6.82
N GLY A 110 -23.61 -8.98 -6.10
CA GLY A 110 -23.01 -10.30 -6.30
C GLY A 110 -21.74 -10.53 -5.47
N PHE A 111 -21.36 -11.79 -5.45
CA PHE A 111 -20.08 -12.20 -4.90
C PHE A 111 -18.97 -11.94 -5.91
N GLN A 112 -17.86 -11.44 -5.42
CA GLN A 112 -16.68 -11.14 -6.17
C GLN A 112 -15.49 -11.89 -5.59
N PHE A 113 -14.86 -12.72 -6.41
CA PHE A 113 -13.65 -13.43 -6.04
C PHE A 113 -12.92 -13.87 -7.31
N LEU A 114 -11.79 -13.24 -7.61
CA LEU A 114 -10.99 -13.49 -8.82
C LEU A 114 -11.80 -13.40 -10.12
N ASN A 115 -12.87 -12.62 -10.13
CA ASN A 115 -13.75 -12.49 -11.27
C ASN A 115 -13.05 -11.73 -12.39
N ASP A 116 -13.34 -12.12 -13.62
CA ASP A 116 -12.99 -11.36 -14.80
C ASP A 116 -13.83 -10.08 -14.88
N GLN A 117 -13.27 -9.08 -15.52
CA GLN A 117 -13.87 -7.78 -15.67
C GLN A 117 -15.07 -7.71 -16.58
N ALA A 118 -15.03 -8.45 -17.68
CA ALA A 118 -15.90 -8.23 -18.83
C ALA A 118 -17.39 -8.29 -18.44
N ASP A 119 -17.73 -9.17 -17.51
CA ASP A 119 -19.08 -9.32 -16.95
C ASP A 119 -19.12 -8.98 -15.45
N GLY A 120 -17.98 -8.52 -14.91
CA GLY A 120 -17.75 -8.37 -13.48
C GLY A 120 -18.54 -7.24 -12.90
N TYR A 121 -19.08 -7.53 -11.75
CA TYR A 121 -19.44 -6.55 -10.79
C TYR A 121 -18.15 -6.14 -10.07
N PHE A 122 -17.62 -4.97 -10.32
CA PHE A 122 -16.42 -4.51 -9.66
C PHE A 122 -16.55 -3.04 -9.26
N TYR A 123 -15.88 -2.71 -8.18
CA TYR A 123 -15.68 -1.36 -7.75
C TYR A 123 -14.24 -0.99 -8.13
N ASP A 124 -14.10 -0.56 -9.35
CA ASP A 124 -12.89 -0.08 -10.04
C ASP A 124 -11.55 -0.69 -9.63
N THR A 125 -10.63 0.19 -9.33
CA THR A 125 -9.23 -0.12 -9.04
C THR A 125 -9.02 -0.75 -7.68
N SER A 126 -10.05 -0.80 -6.84
CA SER A 126 -10.01 -1.49 -5.57
C SER A 126 -9.78 -2.98 -5.77
N PHE A 127 -8.79 -3.53 -5.10
CA PHE A 127 -8.42 -4.94 -5.15
C PHE A 127 -9.43 -5.84 -4.39
N ILE A 128 -10.72 -5.57 -4.53
CA ILE A 128 -11.81 -6.30 -3.88
C ILE A 128 -11.95 -7.69 -4.46
N GLY A 129 -12.09 -8.69 -3.62
CA GLY A 129 -12.25 -10.08 -4.04
C GLY A 129 -10.95 -10.71 -4.54
N ALA A 130 -9.81 -10.30 -4.01
CA ALA A 130 -8.50 -10.79 -4.38
C ALA A 130 -8.08 -12.06 -3.64
N ALA A 131 -7.11 -12.75 -4.24
CA ALA A 131 -6.23 -13.67 -3.54
C ALA A 131 -4.78 -13.33 -3.91
N SER A 132 -3.84 -13.62 -3.01
CA SER A 132 -2.42 -13.41 -3.25
C SER A 132 -1.59 -14.47 -2.55
N ILE A 133 -0.45 -14.79 -3.15
CA ILE A 133 0.59 -15.61 -2.55
C ILE A 133 1.91 -14.85 -2.62
N ASP A 134 2.56 -14.73 -1.47
CA ASP A 134 3.87 -14.10 -1.31
C ASP A 134 4.93 -15.17 -1.10
N PHE A 135 6.01 -15.11 -1.86
CA PHE A 135 7.24 -15.86 -1.67
C PHE A 135 8.33 -14.89 -1.26
N THR A 136 8.87 -15.04 -0.07
CA THR A 136 10.02 -14.25 0.40
C THR A 136 11.17 -15.18 0.70
N LYS A 137 12.32 -14.97 0.06
CA LYS A 137 13.56 -15.69 0.31
C LYS A 137 14.60 -14.74 0.86
N GLU A 138 15.11 -15.04 2.04
CA GLU A 138 16.25 -14.33 2.62
C GLU A 138 17.48 -15.24 2.62
N THR A 139 18.60 -14.71 2.17
CA THR A 139 19.91 -15.40 2.18
C THR A 139 20.65 -15.10 3.48
N ASP A 140 21.68 -15.91 3.80
CA ASP A 140 22.53 -15.69 4.98
C ASP A 140 23.25 -14.32 4.96
N SER A 141 23.47 -13.75 3.77
CA SER A 141 24.00 -12.38 3.62
C SER A 141 22.97 -11.29 3.84
N GLY A 142 21.71 -11.64 4.14
CA GLY A 142 20.60 -10.70 4.33
C GLY A 142 20.00 -10.17 3.03
N THR A 143 20.39 -10.67 1.85
CA THR A 143 19.73 -10.33 0.59
C THR A 143 18.34 -10.97 0.57
N ARG A 144 17.30 -10.16 0.25
CA ARG A 144 15.91 -10.61 0.16
C ARG A 144 15.42 -10.57 -1.27
N PHE A 145 14.73 -11.64 -1.65
CA PHE A 145 13.94 -11.73 -2.87
C PHE A 145 12.48 -11.83 -2.46
N LYS A 146 11.62 -11.03 -3.06
CA LYS A 146 10.19 -11.12 -2.84
C LYS A 146 9.46 -11.23 -4.17
N LEU A 147 8.53 -12.17 -4.25
CA LEU A 147 7.61 -12.35 -5.37
C LEU A 147 6.19 -12.45 -4.81
N THR A 148 5.34 -11.51 -5.20
CA THR A 148 3.91 -11.51 -4.88
C THR A 148 3.13 -11.82 -6.14
N LEU A 149 2.35 -12.90 -6.11
CA LEU A 149 1.46 -13.31 -7.18
C LEU A 149 0.03 -13.01 -6.78
N THR A 150 -0.62 -12.12 -7.53
CA THR A 150 -2.04 -11.79 -7.37
C THR A 150 -2.71 -11.99 -8.73
N PRO A 151 -3.60 -12.98 -8.88
CA PRO A 151 -4.30 -13.19 -10.14
C PRO A 151 -4.97 -11.91 -10.63
N GLN A 152 -4.90 -11.71 -11.94
CA GLN A 152 -5.53 -10.57 -12.60
C GLN A 152 -7.02 -10.54 -12.29
N ARG A 153 -7.52 -9.38 -12.01
CA ARG A 153 -8.92 -9.12 -11.83
C ARG A 153 -9.25 -7.68 -12.20
N GLY A 154 -10.31 -7.53 -12.88
CA GLY A 154 -10.92 -6.25 -13.16
C GLY A 154 -10.00 -5.16 -13.73
N VAL A 155 -10.49 -3.94 -13.80
CA VAL A 155 -9.77 -2.74 -14.28
C VAL A 155 -8.55 -2.43 -13.43
N GLY A 156 -8.52 -2.88 -12.19
CA GLY A 156 -7.36 -2.79 -11.31
C GLY A 156 -6.11 -3.52 -11.79
N ALA A 157 -6.21 -4.25 -12.89
CA ALA A 157 -5.07 -4.78 -13.64
C ALA A 157 -4.27 -3.69 -14.38
N ALA A 158 -4.17 -2.50 -13.83
CA ALA A 158 -3.27 -1.44 -14.32
C ALA A 158 -1.80 -1.88 -14.34
N ILE A 159 -1.48 -3.03 -13.77
CA ILE A 159 -0.18 -3.69 -13.87
C ILE A 159 -0.16 -4.62 -15.11
N GLY A 160 -0.52 -4.09 -16.28
CA GLY A 160 -0.23 -4.69 -17.57
C GLY A 160 -0.71 -6.15 -17.79
N GLY A 161 -1.78 -6.58 -17.13
CA GLY A 161 -2.36 -7.92 -17.34
C GLY A 161 -1.56 -9.09 -16.75
N GLY A 162 -0.52 -8.83 -15.97
CA GLY A 162 0.30 -9.86 -15.33
C GLY A 162 -0.20 -10.26 -13.94
N ILE A 163 0.10 -11.50 -13.52
CA ILE A 163 -0.18 -11.99 -12.17
C ILE A 163 0.84 -11.51 -11.13
N VAL A 164 1.95 -10.91 -11.57
CA VAL A 164 3.04 -10.44 -10.69
C VAL A 164 2.72 -9.05 -10.19
N GLN A 165 2.43 -8.94 -8.90
CA GLN A 165 2.17 -7.66 -8.22
C GLN A 165 3.46 -7.02 -7.71
N GLU A 166 4.34 -7.82 -7.12
CA GLU A 166 5.66 -7.41 -6.64
C GLU A 166 6.71 -8.41 -7.08
N ALA A 167 7.85 -7.93 -7.55
CA ALA A 167 9.02 -8.74 -7.83
C ALA A 167 10.26 -7.90 -7.51
N THR A 168 10.83 -8.09 -6.32
CA THR A 168 11.88 -7.24 -5.79
C THR A 168 13.08 -8.02 -5.30
N VAL A 169 14.24 -7.40 -5.43
CA VAL A 169 15.45 -7.76 -4.71
C VAL A 169 15.85 -6.61 -3.80
N SER A 170 16.22 -6.93 -2.57
CA SER A 170 16.67 -5.96 -1.57
C SER A 170 18.00 -6.43 -1.00
N ILE A 171 19.06 -5.66 -1.25
CA ILE A 171 20.46 -6.01 -0.96
C ILE A 171 20.97 -5.09 0.14
N PRO A 172 21.45 -5.61 1.29
CA PRO A 172 22.10 -4.79 2.29
C PRO A 172 23.41 -4.22 1.75
N LEU A 173 23.71 -2.95 2.03
CA LEU A 173 24.91 -2.26 1.59
C LEU A 173 25.94 -2.20 2.73
N SER A 174 25.85 -1.18 3.59
CA SER A 174 26.77 -0.99 4.72
C SER A 174 26.30 -1.74 5.97
N ASP A 175 25.02 -1.96 6.09
CA ASP A 175 24.34 -2.64 7.20
C ASP A 175 22.96 -3.17 6.74
N LEU A 176 22.29 -3.93 7.60
CA LEU A 176 20.97 -4.48 7.29
C LEU A 176 19.85 -3.44 7.19
N GLN A 177 20.11 -2.21 7.65
CA GLN A 177 19.16 -1.10 7.64
C GLN A 177 19.35 -0.14 6.44
N THR A 178 20.44 -0.30 5.69
CA THR A 178 20.73 0.45 4.46
C THR A 178 20.74 -0.52 3.30
N ARG A 179 19.72 -0.45 2.46
CA ARG A 179 19.48 -1.46 1.44
C ARG A 179 19.33 -0.81 0.06
N LEU A 180 19.90 -1.43 -0.94
CA LEU A 180 19.56 -1.20 -2.33
C LEU A 180 18.31 -2.03 -2.65
N ILE A 181 17.31 -1.42 -3.26
CA ILE A 181 16.12 -2.11 -3.75
C ILE A 181 16.08 -2.01 -5.27
N ALA A 182 15.65 -3.08 -5.93
CA ALA A 182 15.47 -3.10 -7.37
C ALA A 182 14.32 -4.04 -7.76
N GLY A 183 13.62 -3.71 -8.85
CA GLY A 183 12.50 -4.47 -9.36
C GLY A 183 11.19 -3.70 -9.32
N GLN A 184 10.07 -4.44 -9.31
CA GLN A 184 8.73 -3.90 -9.19
C GLN A 184 8.29 -3.93 -7.74
N VAL A 185 8.01 -2.74 -7.18
CA VAL A 185 7.50 -2.54 -5.82
C VAL A 185 6.08 -1.97 -5.88
N PRO A 186 5.16 -2.36 -4.99
CA PRO A 186 3.86 -1.70 -4.87
C PRO A 186 4.03 -0.25 -4.44
N ASP A 187 3.05 0.60 -4.75
CA ASP A 187 3.02 1.96 -4.23
C ASP A 187 3.01 1.95 -2.69
N TRP A 188 3.64 2.94 -2.12
CA TRP A 188 3.77 3.15 -0.68
C TRP A 188 3.13 4.45 -0.19
N SER A 189 2.31 5.09 -1.03
CA SER A 189 1.61 6.32 -0.67
C SER A 189 0.34 6.00 0.12
N GLY A 190 -0.01 6.87 1.06
CA GLY A 190 -1.23 6.77 1.83
C GLY A 190 -1.20 5.80 3.02
N TYR A 191 -2.33 5.75 3.70
CA TYR A 191 -2.51 4.87 4.85
C TYR A 191 -3.25 3.57 4.50
N GLU A 192 -3.80 3.42 3.30
CA GLU A 192 -4.43 2.19 2.82
C GLU A 192 -3.48 1.41 1.91
N TYR A 193 -3.66 0.10 1.87
CA TYR A 193 -2.80 -0.85 1.18
C TYR A 193 -3.60 -1.68 0.19
N GLN A 194 -2.94 -2.26 -0.81
CA GLN A 194 -3.56 -3.24 -1.70
C GLN A 194 -4.01 -4.51 -0.95
N GLN A 195 -3.30 -4.86 0.10
CA GLN A 195 -3.56 -6.06 0.90
C GLN A 195 -4.76 -5.84 1.83
N PRO A 196 -5.85 -6.59 1.68
CA PRO A 196 -7.04 -6.44 2.51
C PRO A 196 -6.82 -6.77 3.98
N THR A 197 -5.78 -7.52 4.32
CA THR A 197 -5.41 -7.82 5.70
C THR A 197 -5.03 -6.57 6.49
N LEU A 198 -4.50 -5.55 5.82
CA LEU A 198 -4.05 -4.28 6.42
C LEU A 198 -5.13 -3.21 6.44
N ASN A 199 -6.17 -3.34 5.62
CA ASN A 199 -7.26 -2.37 5.53
C ASN A 199 -8.43 -2.76 6.44
N PRO A 200 -9.07 -1.79 7.11
CA PRO A 200 -10.22 -2.09 7.96
C PRO A 200 -11.51 -2.31 7.19
N PHE A 201 -11.69 -1.64 6.05
CA PHE A 201 -12.86 -1.76 5.17
C PHE A 201 -12.61 -2.72 4.00
N THR A 202 -13.67 -3.11 3.30
CA THR A 202 -13.61 -3.86 2.04
C THR A 202 -13.26 -2.93 0.88
N THR A 203 -13.91 -1.73 0.84
CA THR A 203 -13.61 -0.70 -0.16
C THR A 203 -12.51 0.24 0.33
N HIS A 204 -11.75 0.80 -0.61
CA HIS A 204 -10.73 1.80 -0.32
C HIS A 204 -11.30 3.23 -0.27
N ASN A 205 -10.50 4.16 0.24
CA ASN A 205 -10.84 5.58 0.22
C ASN A 205 -10.73 6.17 -1.20
N LEU A 206 -11.34 7.31 -1.43
CA LEU A 206 -11.34 7.97 -2.73
C LEU A 206 -9.94 8.35 -3.23
N LEU A 207 -8.99 8.61 -2.33
CA LEU A 207 -7.64 8.97 -2.71
C LEU A 207 -6.89 7.74 -3.24
N TYR A 208 -7.01 6.63 -2.55
CA TYR A 208 -6.42 5.36 -2.96
C TYR A 208 -6.94 4.94 -4.35
N ASP A 209 -8.26 4.97 -4.55
CA ASP A 209 -8.88 4.49 -5.78
C ASP A 209 -8.53 5.35 -7.01
N PHE A 210 -8.34 6.68 -6.85
CA PHE A 210 -8.30 7.59 -7.99
C PHE A 210 -7.04 8.46 -8.09
N THR A 211 -6.22 8.54 -7.05
CA THR A 211 -5.13 9.52 -7.00
C THR A 211 -3.74 8.93 -6.80
N LEU A 212 -3.65 7.65 -6.44
CA LEU A 212 -2.39 7.01 -6.13
C LEU A 212 -1.90 6.09 -7.26
N PRO A 213 -0.59 5.91 -7.39
CA PRO A 213 0.00 4.89 -8.24
C PRO A 213 -0.29 3.49 -7.72
N PHE A 214 -0.04 2.45 -8.55
CA PHE A 214 -0.14 1.06 -8.13
C PHE A 214 1.20 0.43 -7.80
N ALA A 215 2.21 0.73 -8.62
CA ALA A 215 3.54 0.15 -8.48
C ALA A 215 4.61 1.02 -9.15
N TYR A 216 5.85 0.80 -8.78
CA TYR A 216 7.02 1.38 -9.41
C TYR A 216 7.97 0.28 -9.84
N THR A 217 8.58 0.39 -11.01
CA THR A 217 9.64 -0.51 -11.47
C THR A 217 10.92 0.28 -11.66
N GLY A 218 11.94 -0.06 -10.88
CA GLY A 218 13.19 0.70 -10.91
C GLY A 218 14.23 0.24 -9.92
N VAL A 219 15.12 1.17 -9.57
CA VAL A 219 16.21 0.96 -8.59
C VAL A 219 16.18 2.09 -7.58
N GLY A 220 16.41 1.77 -6.33
CA GLY A 220 16.32 2.74 -5.25
C GLY A 220 17.02 2.34 -3.96
N LEU A 221 16.72 3.09 -2.93
CA LEU A 221 17.24 2.90 -1.59
C LEU A 221 16.11 2.78 -0.57
N ASP A 222 16.35 1.93 0.41
CA ASP A 222 15.52 1.76 1.60
C ASP A 222 16.43 1.87 2.82
N ILE A 223 16.19 2.89 3.65
CA ILE A 223 17.11 3.25 4.75
C ILE A 223 16.30 3.46 6.02
N THR A 224 16.59 2.68 7.05
CA THR A 224 16.04 2.88 8.40
C THR A 224 17.10 3.50 9.31
N ARG A 225 16.76 4.58 10.00
CA ARG A 225 17.63 5.26 10.98
C ARG A 225 16.84 5.67 12.22
N GLY A 226 16.95 4.90 13.28
CA GLY A 226 16.20 5.12 14.50
C GLY A 226 14.70 5.09 14.27
N LYS A 227 14.02 6.24 14.40
CA LYS A 227 12.58 6.40 14.21
C LYS A 227 12.19 6.79 12.79
N TRP A 228 13.16 6.98 11.92
CA TRP A 228 12.95 7.41 10.54
C TRP A 228 13.15 6.27 9.56
N TRP A 229 12.27 6.19 8.59
CA TRP A 229 12.37 5.29 7.45
C TRP A 229 12.30 6.11 6.16
N TYR A 230 13.29 5.95 5.28
CA TYR A 230 13.43 6.66 4.02
C TYR A 230 13.43 5.66 2.89
N ARG A 231 12.58 5.85 1.90
CA ARG A 231 12.57 5.10 0.65
C ARG A 231 12.58 6.04 -0.53
N ALA A 232 13.32 5.70 -1.56
CA ALA A 232 13.30 6.42 -2.83
C ALA A 232 13.63 5.45 -3.96
N ILE A 233 12.97 5.61 -5.10
CA ILE A 233 13.19 4.81 -6.30
C ILE A 233 13.18 5.70 -7.54
N VAL A 234 14.11 5.46 -8.44
CA VAL A 234 14.13 6.03 -9.79
C VAL A 234 13.73 4.93 -10.76
N GLY A 235 12.72 5.17 -11.57
CA GLY A 235 12.19 4.13 -12.45
C GLY A 235 10.97 4.56 -13.25
N ASN A 236 10.13 3.60 -13.58
CA ASN A 236 8.89 3.78 -14.31
C ASN A 236 7.69 3.51 -13.43
N LEU A 237 6.58 4.15 -13.76
CA LEU A 237 5.30 3.90 -13.13
C LEU A 237 4.66 2.63 -13.70
N ASN A 238 4.09 1.78 -12.84
CA ASN A 238 3.27 0.62 -13.20
C ASN A 238 3.87 -0.27 -14.30
N SER A 239 5.19 -0.34 -14.41
CA SER A 239 5.88 -1.06 -15.49
C SER A 239 5.39 -0.69 -16.90
N THR A 240 4.86 0.52 -17.08
CA THR A 240 4.34 0.96 -18.37
C THR A 240 5.42 0.97 -19.44
N ILE A 241 5.04 0.56 -20.64
CA ILE A 241 5.89 0.64 -21.82
C ILE A 241 6.10 2.13 -22.13
N ARG A 242 7.34 2.49 -22.38
CA ARG A 242 7.68 3.84 -22.83
C ARG A 242 7.61 3.92 -24.34
N SER A 243 7.13 5.05 -24.83
CA SER A 243 7.17 5.34 -26.27
C SER A 243 8.61 5.56 -26.74
N ALA A 244 8.84 5.42 -28.03
CA ALA A 244 10.12 5.85 -28.64
C ALA A 244 10.37 7.32 -28.27
N ASP A 245 11.64 7.68 -28.11
CA ASP A 245 12.12 9.02 -27.75
C ASP A 245 11.86 9.46 -26.29
N GLU A 246 11.28 8.61 -25.44
CA GLU A 246 11.01 8.93 -24.05
C GLU A 246 12.02 8.27 -23.11
N THR A 247 12.97 9.06 -22.66
CA THR A 247 14.11 8.58 -21.85
C THR A 247 14.10 9.02 -20.39
N SER A 248 13.19 9.91 -19.98
CA SER A 248 13.19 10.47 -18.63
C SER A 248 12.55 9.52 -17.62
N PRO A 249 13.27 9.07 -16.57
CA PRO A 249 12.67 8.32 -15.49
C PRO A 249 11.84 9.23 -14.58
N MET A 250 11.03 8.63 -13.72
CA MET A 250 10.38 9.30 -12.60
C MET A 250 11.11 9.02 -11.29
N LEU A 251 10.91 9.88 -10.31
CA LEU A 251 11.31 9.70 -8.92
C LEU A 251 10.08 9.49 -8.07
N ALA A 252 10.05 8.41 -7.28
CA ALA A 252 9.11 8.26 -6.18
C ALA A 252 9.87 8.15 -4.84
N TYR A 253 9.28 8.67 -3.79
CA TYR A 253 9.88 8.64 -2.45
C TYR A 253 8.82 8.59 -1.35
N ARG A 254 9.24 8.07 -0.19
CA ARG A 254 8.49 8.14 1.06
C ARG A 254 9.44 8.33 2.24
N VAL A 255 9.01 9.14 3.20
CA VAL A 255 9.70 9.37 4.46
C VAL A 255 8.71 9.18 5.59
N ASP A 256 8.97 8.24 6.49
CA ASP A 256 8.13 7.94 7.64
C ASP A 256 8.86 8.28 8.94
N TYR A 257 8.12 8.84 9.88
CA TYR A 257 8.53 8.99 11.26
C TYR A 257 7.60 8.19 12.17
N SER A 258 8.14 7.27 12.95
CA SER A 258 7.39 6.45 13.89
C SER A 258 7.81 6.76 15.33
N ARG A 259 6.86 7.11 16.16
CA ARG A 259 7.06 7.28 17.61
C ARG A 259 6.57 6.02 18.34
N GLY A 260 7.09 4.86 17.94
CA GLY A 260 6.64 3.56 18.38
C GLY A 260 5.51 3.01 17.47
N GLU A 261 4.86 1.95 17.91
CA GLU A 261 3.81 1.26 17.14
C GLU A 261 2.50 2.04 17.03
N PHE A 262 2.27 3.02 17.93
CA PHE A 262 0.97 3.62 18.14
C PHE A 262 0.78 4.98 17.49
N GLN A 263 1.83 5.60 16.97
CA GLN A 263 1.70 6.88 16.30
C GLN A 263 2.86 7.15 15.35
N GLY A 264 2.55 7.74 14.23
CA GLY A 264 3.51 8.14 13.22
C GLY A 264 2.88 9.02 12.16
N PHE A 265 3.73 9.58 11.35
CA PHE A 265 3.33 10.28 10.13
C PHE A 265 4.32 9.98 9.04
N GLY A 266 3.83 10.02 7.81
CA GLY A 266 4.61 9.83 6.62
C GLY A 266 4.34 10.93 5.61
N PHE A 267 5.28 11.10 4.71
CA PHE A 267 5.05 11.89 3.54
C PHE A 267 5.65 11.23 2.31
N ALA A 268 4.90 11.22 1.21
CA ALA A 268 5.26 10.56 -0.02
C ALA A 268 5.11 11.51 -1.21
N GLY A 269 5.74 11.16 -2.31
CA GLY A 269 5.59 11.89 -3.55
C GLY A 269 6.12 11.13 -4.74
N MET A 270 5.64 11.54 -5.91
CA MET A 270 6.09 11.04 -7.20
C MET A 270 6.23 12.21 -8.18
N HIS A 271 7.33 12.27 -8.89
CA HIS A 271 7.62 13.34 -9.84
C HIS A 271 8.32 12.78 -11.07
N GLY A 272 7.84 13.14 -12.24
CA GLY A 272 8.48 12.77 -13.50
C GLY A 272 7.50 12.56 -14.63
N LYS A 273 7.97 11.98 -15.71
CA LYS A 273 7.14 11.68 -16.86
C LYS A 273 6.49 10.31 -16.71
N VAL A 274 5.19 10.28 -16.90
CA VAL A 274 4.36 9.07 -16.86
C VAL A 274 3.45 9.04 -18.07
N PHE A 275 2.98 7.85 -18.44
CA PHE A 275 2.07 7.69 -19.56
C PHE A 275 0.75 8.43 -19.31
N ASN A 276 0.33 9.21 -20.30
CA ASN A 276 -0.91 9.96 -20.28
C ASN A 276 -1.87 9.33 -21.30
N PHE A 277 -2.97 8.79 -20.83
CA PHE A 277 -3.95 8.11 -21.67
C PHE A 277 -4.73 9.10 -22.59
N ALA A 278 -4.78 10.38 -22.25
CA ALA A 278 -5.45 11.40 -23.08
C ALA A 278 -4.67 11.74 -24.36
N THR A 279 -3.35 11.74 -24.28
CA THR A 279 -2.46 12.15 -25.39
C THR A 279 -1.65 10.99 -25.96
N GLU A 280 -1.75 9.80 -25.37
CA GLU A 280 -0.97 8.60 -25.72
C GLU A 280 0.56 8.82 -25.70
N THR A 281 1.00 9.80 -24.89
CA THR A 281 2.42 10.17 -24.74
C THR A 281 2.78 10.25 -23.26
N ASN A 282 4.07 10.37 -22.95
CA ASN A 282 4.50 10.61 -21.57
C ASN A 282 4.50 12.12 -21.27
N THR A 283 3.69 12.52 -20.32
CA THR A 283 3.64 13.90 -19.83
C THR A 283 4.05 13.98 -18.36
N THR A 284 4.32 15.18 -17.86
CA THR A 284 4.81 15.36 -16.49
C THR A 284 3.68 15.21 -15.48
N ALA A 285 3.93 14.39 -14.46
CA ALA A 285 3.03 14.26 -13.32
C ALA A 285 3.75 14.55 -12.01
N HIS A 286 3.02 15.12 -11.08
CA HIS A 286 3.45 15.40 -9.71
C HIS A 286 2.39 14.94 -8.73
N LEU A 287 2.82 14.20 -7.72
CA LEU A 287 2.01 13.78 -6.59
C LEU A 287 2.72 14.15 -5.30
N PHE A 288 1.97 14.71 -4.35
CA PHE A 288 2.41 14.98 -2.99
C PHE A 288 1.36 14.44 -2.02
N GLU A 289 1.83 13.82 -0.98
CA GLU A 289 0.98 13.19 -0.01
C GLU A 289 1.56 13.27 1.40
N ILE A 290 0.67 13.41 2.38
CA ILE A 290 0.98 13.32 3.81
C ILE A 290 -0.06 12.42 4.46
N ASP A 291 0.38 11.50 5.28
CA ASP A 291 -0.49 10.65 6.08
C ASP A 291 -0.03 10.59 7.54
N ALA A 292 -0.94 10.21 8.43
CA ALA A 292 -0.65 10.02 9.83
C ALA A 292 -1.58 8.97 10.43
N TYR A 293 -1.10 8.29 11.47
CA TYR A 293 -1.89 7.38 12.27
C TYR A 293 -1.67 7.61 13.77
N PHE A 294 -2.72 7.33 14.53
CA PHE A 294 -2.73 7.40 15.96
C PHE A 294 -3.58 6.29 16.56
N ILE A 295 -2.99 5.48 17.44
CA ILE A 295 -3.65 4.37 18.13
C ILE A 295 -3.52 4.63 19.62
N ARG A 296 -4.64 4.69 20.34
CA ARG A 296 -4.63 4.86 21.79
C ARG A 296 -5.80 4.16 22.44
N GLY A 297 -5.51 3.22 23.35
CA GLY A 297 -6.53 2.35 23.92
C GLY A 297 -7.28 1.61 22.83
N ASP A 298 -8.59 1.72 22.83
CA ASP A 298 -9.46 1.08 21.84
C ASP A 298 -9.67 1.91 20.55
N TRP A 299 -9.02 3.07 20.42
CA TRP A 299 -9.17 3.96 19.28
C TRP A 299 -8.03 3.84 18.28
N THR A 300 -8.38 3.80 17.01
CA THR A 300 -7.49 3.98 15.87
C THR A 300 -7.98 5.17 15.05
N VAL A 301 -7.09 6.11 14.75
CA VAL A 301 -7.38 7.25 13.88
C VAL A 301 -6.30 7.32 12.81
N GLN A 302 -6.70 7.48 11.56
CA GLN A 302 -5.80 7.65 10.42
C GLN A 302 -6.29 8.82 9.58
N GLY A 303 -5.36 9.49 8.91
CA GLY A 303 -5.68 10.59 8.02
C GLY A 303 -4.65 10.72 6.91
N GLN A 304 -5.12 11.25 5.78
CA GLN A 304 -4.32 11.43 4.57
C GLN A 304 -4.75 12.70 3.86
N PHE A 305 -3.79 13.42 3.32
CA PHE A 305 -3.98 14.51 2.36
C PHE A 305 -3.16 14.22 1.11
N SER A 306 -3.73 14.41 -0.07
CA SER A 306 -3.09 14.22 -1.35
C SER A 306 -3.32 15.44 -2.25
N TYR A 307 -2.29 15.83 -2.98
CA TYR A 307 -2.35 16.82 -4.06
C TYR A 307 -1.63 16.28 -5.29
N GLY A 308 -2.25 16.41 -6.46
CA GLY A 308 -1.65 15.99 -7.71
C GLY A 308 -1.95 16.91 -8.89
N GLN A 309 -1.06 16.82 -9.87
CA GLN A 309 -1.18 17.44 -11.18
C GLN A 309 -0.60 16.49 -12.22
N HIS A 310 -1.27 16.39 -13.36
CA HIS A 310 -0.77 15.66 -14.52
C HIS A 310 -1.00 16.52 -15.75
N ASP A 311 0.08 16.88 -16.43
CA ASP A 311 0.04 17.79 -17.58
C ASP A 311 -0.74 17.15 -18.73
N LYS A 312 -1.62 17.94 -19.37
CA LYS A 312 -2.45 17.53 -20.51
C LYS A 312 -3.33 16.29 -20.26
N ALA A 313 -3.62 15.93 -19.00
CA ALA A 313 -4.33 14.71 -18.64
C ALA A 313 -5.74 14.97 -18.09
N SER A 314 -6.30 16.18 -18.33
CA SER A 314 -7.70 16.40 -17.97
C SER A 314 -8.65 15.62 -18.88
N ILE A 315 -9.87 15.41 -18.43
CA ILE A 315 -10.91 14.81 -19.28
C ILE A 315 -11.22 15.68 -20.49
N ASN A 316 -11.20 17.01 -20.35
CA ASN A 316 -11.33 17.90 -21.51
C ASN A 316 -10.17 17.75 -22.51
N SER A 317 -8.95 17.50 -22.04
CA SER A 317 -7.84 17.19 -22.94
C SER A 317 -8.12 15.94 -23.77
N ALA A 318 -8.65 14.89 -23.15
CA ALA A 318 -9.03 13.65 -23.84
C ALA A 318 -10.21 13.84 -24.79
N LEU A 319 -11.26 14.55 -24.35
CA LEU A 319 -12.49 14.72 -25.15
C LEU A 319 -12.40 15.78 -26.23
N LEU A 320 -11.67 16.88 -25.98
CA LEU A 320 -11.66 18.08 -26.82
C LEU A 320 -10.30 18.38 -27.46
N GLY A 321 -9.25 17.69 -27.02
CA GLY A 321 -7.88 17.95 -27.47
C GLY A 321 -7.36 19.34 -27.08
N ASP A 322 -7.78 19.89 -25.94
CA ASP A 322 -7.45 21.26 -25.52
C ASP A 322 -6.13 21.37 -24.75
N ASP A 323 -5.40 20.25 -24.59
CA ASP A 323 -4.12 20.16 -23.88
C ASP A 323 -4.18 20.64 -22.41
N SER A 324 -5.35 20.55 -21.78
CA SER A 324 -5.52 21.03 -20.41
C SER A 324 -5.06 20.01 -19.35
N ASP A 325 -4.59 20.51 -18.21
CA ASP A 325 -4.04 19.70 -17.12
C ASP A 325 -5.11 19.11 -16.21
N ALA A 326 -4.92 17.86 -15.78
CA ALA A 326 -5.61 17.32 -14.61
C ALA A 326 -5.01 17.90 -13.33
N ARG A 327 -5.85 18.34 -12.38
CA ARG A 327 -5.44 18.82 -11.06
C ARG A 327 -6.45 18.43 -10.00
N TRP A 328 -5.95 17.90 -8.91
CA TRP A 328 -6.79 17.45 -7.79
C TRP A 328 -6.11 17.68 -6.44
N TYR A 329 -6.93 17.69 -5.41
CA TYR A 329 -6.49 17.52 -4.03
C TYR A 329 -7.59 16.80 -3.25
N GLY A 330 -7.20 16.05 -2.23
CA GLY A 330 -8.15 15.30 -1.43
C GLY A 330 -7.71 15.09 0.00
N VAL A 331 -8.68 14.69 0.81
CA VAL A 331 -8.51 14.35 2.23
C VAL A 331 -9.29 13.08 2.51
N SER A 332 -8.69 12.18 3.28
CA SER A 332 -9.37 11.02 3.87
C SER A 332 -9.10 10.98 5.37
N ALA A 333 -10.11 10.65 6.16
CA ALA A 333 -10.01 10.46 7.59
C ALA A 333 -10.78 9.22 8.01
N LEU A 334 -10.13 8.35 8.79
CA LEU A 334 -10.68 7.11 9.31
C LEU A 334 -10.59 7.10 10.83
N ALA A 335 -11.67 6.68 11.48
CA ALA A 335 -11.70 6.39 12.90
C ALA A 335 -12.26 4.99 13.15
N GLY A 336 -11.63 4.25 14.05
CA GLY A 336 -12.06 2.93 14.49
C GLY A 336 -12.06 2.83 16.00
N HIS A 337 -13.06 2.14 16.55
CA HIS A 337 -13.18 1.89 17.98
C HIS A 337 -13.47 0.43 18.25
N PHE A 338 -12.65 -0.21 19.08
CA PHE A 338 -12.89 -1.57 19.54
C PHE A 338 -13.96 -1.58 20.64
N VAL A 339 -15.13 -2.14 20.31
CA VAL A 339 -16.22 -2.37 21.27
C VAL A 339 -15.97 -3.62 22.09
N THR A 340 -15.33 -4.59 21.49
CA THR A 340 -14.80 -5.79 22.14
C THR A 340 -13.41 -6.10 21.55
N PRO A 341 -12.60 -6.98 22.17
CA PRO A 341 -11.30 -7.34 21.60
C PRO A 341 -11.34 -7.91 20.17
N ARG A 342 -12.52 -8.32 19.69
CA ARG A 342 -12.73 -8.90 18.36
C ARG A 342 -13.54 -8.02 17.41
N LEU A 343 -14.33 -7.08 17.94
CA LEU A 343 -15.22 -6.22 17.14
C LEU A 343 -14.75 -4.78 17.18
N GLN A 344 -14.42 -4.23 16.01
CA GLN A 344 -14.11 -2.83 15.78
C GLN A 344 -15.22 -2.19 14.95
N LEU A 345 -15.77 -1.07 15.40
CA LEU A 345 -16.65 -0.21 14.61
C LEU A 345 -15.81 0.85 13.92
N LEU A 346 -16.20 1.22 12.71
CA LEU A 346 -15.39 2.01 11.81
C LEU A 346 -16.21 3.09 11.13
N ALA A 347 -15.61 4.26 10.96
CA ALA A 347 -16.14 5.34 10.13
C ALA A 347 -15.00 5.96 9.31
N ARG A 348 -15.26 6.24 8.02
CA ARG A 348 -14.33 6.93 7.12
C ARG A 348 -15.06 8.02 6.36
N ALA A 349 -14.44 9.17 6.23
CA ALA A 349 -14.93 10.29 5.44
C ALA A 349 -13.84 10.74 4.46
N ASP A 350 -14.22 10.85 3.20
CA ASP A 350 -13.33 11.21 2.10
C ASP A 350 -13.87 12.43 1.36
N TYR A 351 -12.97 13.28 0.90
CA TYR A 351 -13.28 14.37 -0.02
C TYR A 351 -12.19 14.48 -1.09
N LEU A 352 -12.61 14.67 -2.34
CA LEU A 352 -11.73 14.77 -3.48
C LEU A 352 -12.20 15.89 -4.42
N SER A 353 -11.42 16.95 -4.50
CA SER A 353 -11.65 18.09 -5.39
C SER A 353 -11.08 17.80 -6.77
N ASN A 354 -11.91 17.91 -7.80
CA ASN A 354 -11.54 17.64 -9.19
C ASN A 354 -12.33 18.52 -10.17
N LYS A 355 -12.39 19.80 -9.89
CA LYS A 355 -13.28 20.75 -10.57
C LYS A 355 -12.75 21.24 -11.91
N LYS A 356 -11.42 21.31 -12.07
CA LYS A 356 -10.82 22.06 -13.17
C LYS A 356 -10.78 21.25 -14.48
N ASN A 357 -11.00 21.91 -15.61
CA ASN A 357 -10.79 21.39 -16.97
C ASN A 357 -11.52 20.06 -17.27
N GLY A 358 -12.77 19.94 -16.84
CA GLY A 358 -13.54 18.70 -17.01
C GLY A 358 -13.17 17.60 -15.99
N GLY A 359 -12.14 17.81 -15.17
CA GLY A 359 -11.64 16.85 -14.20
C GLY A 359 -10.43 16.08 -14.70
N GLY A 360 -10.33 14.81 -14.27
CA GLY A 360 -9.17 13.96 -14.47
C GLY A 360 -8.41 13.78 -13.16
N TYR A 361 -8.03 12.53 -12.88
CA TYR A 361 -7.22 12.14 -11.74
C TYR A 361 -5.93 11.50 -12.23
N PHE A 362 -5.15 11.03 -11.30
CA PHE A 362 -3.93 10.32 -11.65
C PHE A 362 -4.26 9.08 -12.51
N GLN A 363 -3.82 9.08 -13.76
CA GLN A 363 -4.10 8.05 -14.78
C GLN A 363 -5.59 7.86 -15.17
N PHE A 364 -6.48 8.76 -14.76
CA PHE A 364 -7.89 8.76 -15.14
C PHE A 364 -8.20 10.02 -15.96
N SER A 365 -8.11 9.90 -17.27
CA SER A 365 -8.37 10.99 -18.23
C SER A 365 -9.68 10.85 -18.99
N GLU A 366 -10.46 9.79 -18.71
CA GLU A 366 -11.75 9.55 -19.32
C GLU A 366 -12.89 9.65 -18.29
N PRO A 367 -14.12 9.98 -18.73
CA PRO A 367 -15.29 9.91 -17.88
C PRO A 367 -15.56 8.47 -17.42
N ASP A 368 -15.90 8.30 -16.15
CA ASP A 368 -16.40 7.03 -15.61
C ASP A 368 -17.65 7.29 -14.79
N ASP A 369 -18.79 7.05 -15.37
CA ASP A 369 -20.10 7.34 -14.80
C ASP A 369 -20.56 6.31 -13.75
N ARG A 370 -19.92 5.15 -13.66
CA ARG A 370 -20.15 4.18 -12.58
C ARG A 370 -19.56 4.70 -11.27
N ASN A 371 -18.40 5.33 -11.35
CA ASN A 371 -17.67 5.86 -10.19
C ASN A 371 -17.85 7.36 -9.99
N GLY A 372 -18.57 8.02 -10.89
CA GLY A 372 -18.86 9.43 -10.83
C GLY A 372 -17.62 10.29 -11.08
N ILE A 373 -16.78 9.90 -12.02
CA ILE A 373 -15.63 10.67 -12.50
C ILE A 373 -16.02 11.40 -13.77
N GLY A 374 -15.60 12.65 -13.86
CA GLY A 374 -15.75 13.44 -15.05
C GLY A 374 -16.66 14.66 -14.89
N PRO A 375 -16.91 15.37 -16.01
CA PRO A 375 -17.82 16.49 -16.04
C PRO A 375 -19.29 16.03 -15.93
N GLU A 376 -20.16 16.97 -15.61
CA GLU A 376 -21.61 16.74 -15.62
C GLU A 376 -22.08 16.47 -17.05
N ILE A 377 -22.94 15.49 -17.22
CA ILE A 377 -23.68 15.28 -18.45
C ILE A 377 -24.81 16.32 -18.49
N VAL A 378 -24.78 17.19 -19.50
CA VAL A 378 -25.74 18.31 -19.64
C VAL A 378 -26.83 18.03 -20.68
N GLY A 379 -26.69 16.94 -21.45
CA GLY A 379 -27.67 16.51 -22.46
C GLY A 379 -27.13 15.34 -23.28
N PHE A 380 -27.86 15.01 -24.32
CA PHE A 380 -27.48 14.01 -25.33
C PHE A 380 -27.60 14.64 -26.71
N ASP A 381 -26.77 14.24 -27.63
CA ASP A 381 -26.85 14.67 -29.01
C ASP A 381 -27.89 13.85 -29.82
N ILE A 382 -27.90 14.05 -31.13
CA ILE A 382 -28.85 13.37 -32.01
C ILE A 382 -28.62 11.85 -32.14
N ASP A 383 -27.39 11.42 -31.79
CA ASP A 383 -26.95 10.01 -31.82
C ASP A 383 -26.94 9.40 -30.42
N ASP A 384 -27.64 10.01 -29.46
CA ASP A 384 -27.64 9.64 -28.02
C ASP A 384 -26.27 9.63 -27.35
N ALA A 385 -25.27 10.32 -27.91
CA ALA A 385 -23.99 10.47 -27.24
C ALA A 385 -24.04 11.55 -26.14
N PRO A 386 -23.40 11.36 -24.98
CA PRO A 386 -23.47 12.30 -23.88
C PRO A 386 -22.75 13.62 -24.20
N ILE A 387 -23.43 14.73 -23.95
CA ILE A 387 -22.84 16.08 -24.02
C ILE A 387 -22.31 16.43 -22.64
N TYR A 388 -21.01 16.62 -22.55
CA TYR A 388 -20.31 16.90 -21.29
C TYR A 388 -20.23 18.40 -21.00
N GLY A 389 -20.33 18.73 -19.71
CA GLY A 389 -20.04 20.07 -19.20
C GLY A 389 -18.53 20.36 -19.20
N THR A 390 -18.20 21.63 -18.93
CA THR A 390 -16.79 22.09 -18.96
C THR A 390 -16.01 21.88 -17.68
N GLN A 391 -16.65 21.45 -16.60
CA GLN A 391 -16.02 21.32 -15.29
C GLN A 391 -16.19 19.91 -14.71
N GLY A 392 -15.14 19.38 -14.15
CA GLY A 392 -15.14 18.12 -13.43
C GLY A 392 -15.97 18.14 -12.14
N SER A 393 -16.21 16.99 -11.59
CA SER A 393 -17.02 16.75 -10.40
C SER A 393 -16.13 16.55 -9.17
N ASN A 394 -16.42 17.30 -8.11
CA ASN A 394 -15.86 17.00 -6.80
C ASN A 394 -16.62 15.81 -6.19
N ARG A 395 -15.89 14.94 -5.51
CA ARG A 395 -16.40 13.72 -4.89
C ARG A 395 -16.28 13.78 -3.37
N TYR A 396 -17.19 13.13 -2.69
CA TYR A 396 -17.08 12.84 -1.26
C TYR A 396 -17.69 11.46 -0.97
N ALA A 397 -17.16 10.79 0.05
CA ALA A 397 -17.69 9.50 0.50
C ALA A 397 -17.77 9.48 2.04
N LEU A 398 -18.78 8.79 2.53
CA LEU A 398 -18.93 8.45 3.94
C LEU A 398 -19.12 6.93 4.04
N THR A 399 -18.21 6.26 4.72
CA THR A 399 -18.26 4.81 4.93
C THR A 399 -18.40 4.51 6.41
N LEU A 400 -19.38 3.70 6.77
CA LEU A 400 -19.59 3.17 8.12
C LEU A 400 -19.52 1.65 8.04
N GLY A 401 -18.86 1.02 9.00
CA GLY A 401 -18.74 -0.43 8.97
C GLY A 401 -18.20 -1.05 10.22
N MET A 402 -17.90 -2.33 10.11
CA MET A 402 -17.32 -3.11 11.19
C MET A 402 -16.29 -4.11 10.67
N LYS A 403 -15.32 -4.42 11.53
CA LYS A 403 -14.33 -5.47 11.37
C LYS A 403 -14.44 -6.43 12.56
N TYR A 404 -14.62 -7.72 12.31
CA TYR A 404 -14.74 -8.73 13.33
C TYR A 404 -13.70 -9.85 13.13
N ALA A 405 -12.80 -10.03 14.10
CA ALA A 405 -11.84 -11.12 14.12
C ALA A 405 -12.53 -12.42 14.55
N LEU A 406 -12.85 -13.29 13.59
CA LEU A 406 -13.45 -14.60 13.85
C LEU A 406 -12.46 -15.52 14.57
N ASN A 407 -11.21 -15.53 14.10
CA ASN A 407 -10.06 -16.20 14.71
C ASN A 407 -8.76 -15.46 14.33
N GLN A 408 -7.59 -16.05 14.61
CA GLN A 408 -6.29 -15.41 14.35
C GLN A 408 -6.01 -15.19 12.86
N ASN A 409 -6.59 -16.01 11.98
CA ASN A 409 -6.34 -16.02 10.55
C ASN A 409 -7.55 -15.58 9.70
N THR A 410 -8.68 -15.23 10.34
CA THR A 410 -9.92 -14.93 9.62
C THR A 410 -10.58 -13.68 10.17
N THR A 411 -10.83 -12.75 9.29
CA THR A 411 -11.51 -11.47 9.59
C THR A 411 -12.75 -11.32 8.71
N LEU A 412 -13.87 -10.94 9.31
CA LEU A 412 -15.09 -10.54 8.61
C LEU A 412 -15.16 -9.02 8.58
N LYS A 413 -15.56 -8.48 7.44
CA LYS A 413 -15.82 -7.04 7.25
C LYS A 413 -17.21 -6.85 6.70
N ALA A 414 -17.85 -5.76 7.13
CA ALA A 414 -19.12 -5.31 6.56
C ALA A 414 -19.15 -3.79 6.57
N GLU A 415 -19.70 -3.19 5.51
CA GLU A 415 -19.74 -1.74 5.37
C GLU A 415 -20.95 -1.26 4.57
N TYR A 416 -21.35 -0.05 4.88
CA TYR A 416 -22.22 0.77 4.05
C TYR A 416 -21.44 2.02 3.63
N ARG A 417 -21.44 2.32 2.33
CA ARG A 417 -20.77 3.48 1.77
C ARG A 417 -21.78 4.35 1.00
N PHE A 418 -21.76 5.61 1.29
CA PHE A 418 -22.43 6.66 0.55
C PHE A 418 -21.41 7.45 -0.25
N ASP A 419 -21.52 7.45 -1.57
CA ASP A 419 -20.75 8.28 -2.47
C ASP A 419 -21.59 9.44 -2.96
N GLY A 420 -21.02 10.63 -2.95
CA GLY A 420 -21.66 11.84 -3.42
C GLY A 420 -20.77 12.65 -4.36
N ALA A 421 -21.41 13.47 -5.17
CA ALA A 421 -20.79 14.40 -6.08
C ALA A 421 -21.53 15.73 -6.11
N ASN A 422 -20.82 16.82 -6.41
CA ASN A 422 -21.48 18.12 -6.59
C ASN A 422 -22.24 18.24 -7.93
N ARG A 423 -22.00 17.30 -8.88
CA ARG A 423 -22.62 17.23 -10.20
C ARG A 423 -23.31 15.90 -10.40
N LYS A 424 -24.14 15.80 -11.45
CA LYS A 424 -24.81 14.57 -11.85
C LYS A 424 -23.85 13.76 -12.73
N VAL A 425 -23.14 12.82 -12.12
CA VAL A 425 -22.06 12.04 -12.74
C VAL A 425 -22.18 10.53 -12.52
N PHE A 426 -23.14 10.08 -11.72
CA PHE A 426 -23.43 8.66 -11.53
C PHE A 426 -24.59 8.24 -12.40
N TYR A 427 -24.34 7.35 -13.36
CA TYR A 427 -25.40 6.77 -14.18
C TYR A 427 -26.24 5.78 -13.38
N ASP A 428 -27.54 5.95 -13.43
CA ASP A 428 -28.54 5.12 -12.76
C ASP A 428 -29.25 4.26 -13.81
N VAL A 429 -28.94 2.98 -13.85
CA VAL A 429 -29.42 2.04 -14.88
C VAL A 429 -30.93 1.81 -14.82
N ASP A 430 -31.57 1.99 -13.65
CA ASP A 430 -33.04 1.79 -13.51
C ASP A 430 -33.84 2.95 -14.06
N SER A 431 -33.34 4.17 -13.93
CA SER A 431 -34.04 5.38 -14.36
C SER A 431 -33.50 6.01 -15.62
N ASP A 432 -32.45 5.44 -16.19
CA ASP A 432 -31.76 5.94 -17.39
C ASP A 432 -31.40 7.44 -17.23
N THR A 433 -30.87 7.81 -16.07
CA THR A 433 -30.57 9.20 -15.75
C THR A 433 -29.33 9.31 -14.87
N TYR A 434 -28.67 10.47 -14.91
CA TYR A 434 -27.53 10.78 -14.06
C TYR A 434 -27.94 11.34 -12.70
N LYS A 435 -27.29 10.87 -11.65
CA LYS A 435 -27.53 11.25 -10.25
C LYS A 435 -26.27 11.85 -9.63
N LYS A 436 -26.44 12.52 -8.46
CA LYS A 436 -25.34 13.08 -7.68
C LYS A 436 -24.80 12.15 -6.61
N ASN A 437 -25.35 10.97 -6.46
CA ASN A 437 -24.95 10.06 -5.39
C ASN A 437 -25.10 8.60 -5.81
N ASN A 438 -24.37 7.75 -5.08
CA ASN A 438 -24.49 6.31 -5.13
C ASN A 438 -24.48 5.72 -3.73
N HIS A 439 -24.93 4.50 -3.57
CA HIS A 439 -24.92 3.76 -2.30
C HIS A 439 -24.37 2.36 -2.54
N LEU A 440 -23.48 1.93 -1.67
CA LEU A 440 -22.87 0.62 -1.69
C LEU A 440 -23.11 -0.09 -0.36
N LEU A 441 -23.37 -1.39 -0.42
CA LEU A 441 -23.21 -2.30 0.72
C LEU A 441 -22.11 -3.28 0.34
N GLY A 442 -21.13 -3.41 1.21
CA GLY A 442 -19.99 -4.28 1.01
C GLY A 442 -19.77 -5.20 2.21
N GLY A 443 -19.18 -6.33 1.96
CA GLY A 443 -18.67 -7.21 2.99
C GLY A 443 -17.70 -8.22 2.44
N SER A 444 -16.74 -8.63 3.25
CA SER A 444 -15.76 -9.63 2.85
C SER A 444 -15.35 -10.54 3.98
N ILE A 445 -14.82 -11.69 3.61
CA ILE A 445 -14.13 -12.62 4.50
C ILE A 445 -12.67 -12.62 4.07
N VAL A 446 -11.79 -12.16 4.93
CA VAL A 446 -10.34 -12.20 4.69
C VAL A 446 -9.75 -13.35 5.46
N VAL A 447 -9.19 -14.32 4.73
CA VAL A 447 -8.46 -15.47 5.30
C VAL A 447 -7.00 -15.35 4.90
N PHE A 448 -6.07 -15.53 5.85
CA PHE A 448 -4.62 -15.40 5.58
C PHE A 448 -3.81 -16.43 6.36
N PHE A 449 -2.61 -16.70 5.86
CA PHE A 449 -1.67 -17.69 6.43
C PHE A 449 -0.21 -17.22 6.30
#